data_d10f5df4bf1959916c21a9eaedda7731
#
_entry.id   d10f5df4bf1959916c21a9eaedda7731
#
_cell.length_a   1.000
_cell.length_b   1.000
_cell.length_c   1.000
_cell.angle_alpha   90.00
_cell.angle_beta   90.00
_cell.angle_gamma   90.00
#
_symmetry.space_group_name_H-M   'P 1'
#
loop_
_entity.id
_entity.type
_entity.pdbx_description
1 polymer ?
#
loop_
_entity_poly.entity_id
_entity_poly.type
_entity_poly.pdbx_seq_one_letter_code
_entity_poly.pdbx_strand_id
1 'polypeptide(L)'
;MSRSLFTSRNGGVSGAPYESLNLALHVGDDPALVHQNRLILAQQFGYPLESFHFMNQVHGADVAIIDGDSNPDEVPTVDALFTMTPGKVLVTLIADCIPLLLRSPKAVAAVHVGRQGLVRGAFESALHEFQSRGIAPNEIQAELGPSICGQCYEVDATMHRDVTHQIPATSIKTRPESTCLNIESGLISKLEGAGISWKSSGLCTMHDPGFFSYRRDNVTGRQAGIIVLA
;
A
#
# COMPACT_ATOMS: atom_id res chain seq x y z
N MET A 1 20.65 4.45 -3.98
CA MET A 1 19.66 4.86 -2.93
C MET A 1 18.26 4.55 -3.42
N SER A 2 17.32 4.20 -2.54
CA SER A 2 15.94 3.97 -2.95
C SER A 2 15.16 5.29 -3.12
N ARG A 3 14.17 5.30 -4.01
CA ARG A 3 13.22 6.40 -4.20
C ARG A 3 11.80 5.89 -4.00
N SER A 4 10.94 6.68 -3.33
CA SER A 4 9.53 6.35 -3.10
C SER A 4 8.63 7.55 -3.39
N LEU A 5 7.36 7.27 -3.66
CA LEU A 5 6.32 8.27 -3.91
C LEU A 5 4.95 7.70 -3.49
N PHE A 6 4.10 8.54 -2.91
CA PHE A 6 2.65 8.29 -2.82
C PHE A 6 1.96 9.26 -3.78
N THR A 7 1.13 8.73 -4.68
CA THR A 7 0.36 9.56 -5.61
C THR A 7 -0.92 10.08 -4.95
N SER A 8 -1.49 11.14 -5.52
CA SER A 8 -2.84 11.60 -5.24
C SER A 8 -3.79 11.17 -6.37
N ARG A 9 -5.08 11.56 -6.29
CA ARG A 9 -6.02 11.35 -7.40
C ARG A 9 -5.86 12.33 -8.55
N ASN A 10 -5.04 13.38 -8.38
CA ASN A 10 -4.94 14.49 -9.32
C ASN A 10 -3.86 14.27 -10.39
N GLY A 11 -4.03 14.92 -11.55
CA GLY A 11 -2.99 14.97 -12.59
C GLY A 11 -3.09 13.89 -13.67
N GLY A 12 -4.22 13.18 -13.73
CA GLY A 12 -4.52 12.19 -14.77
C GLY A 12 -5.58 12.65 -15.77
N VAL A 13 -6.09 11.69 -16.55
CA VAL A 13 -7.01 11.91 -17.68
C VAL A 13 -8.36 11.19 -17.53
N SER A 14 -8.54 10.33 -16.51
CA SER A 14 -9.82 9.66 -16.28
C SER A 14 -10.92 10.63 -15.90
N GLY A 15 -12.14 10.38 -16.38
CA GLY A 15 -13.33 11.14 -16.00
C GLY A 15 -14.00 10.58 -14.74
N ALA A 16 -15.11 11.22 -14.31
CA ALA A 16 -15.91 10.76 -13.17
C ALA A 16 -16.41 9.33 -13.37
N PRO A 17 -16.41 8.48 -12.31
CA PRO A 17 -16.05 8.74 -10.91
C PRO A 17 -14.56 8.50 -10.60
N TYR A 18 -13.69 8.36 -11.60
CA TYR A 18 -12.27 8.01 -11.48
C TYR A 18 -11.33 9.22 -11.61
N GLU A 19 -11.85 10.43 -11.49
CA GLU A 19 -11.11 11.68 -11.66
C GLU A 19 -9.95 11.82 -10.68
N SER A 20 -8.73 11.95 -11.19
CA SER A 20 -8.32 11.90 -12.60
C SER A 20 -7.21 10.88 -12.82
N LEU A 21 -6.28 10.65 -11.85
CA LEU A 21 -5.12 9.77 -11.96
C LEU A 21 -5.45 8.36 -11.41
N ASN A 22 -6.49 7.72 -11.96
CA ASN A 22 -6.76 6.33 -11.62
C ASN A 22 -5.72 5.41 -12.26
N LEU A 23 -5.12 4.54 -11.44
CA LEU A 23 -4.06 3.61 -11.86
C LEU A 23 -4.52 2.14 -11.91
N ALA A 24 -5.79 1.89 -11.56
CA ALA A 24 -6.35 0.54 -11.44
C ALA A 24 -7.20 0.15 -12.64
N LEU A 25 -6.94 -1.04 -13.20
CA LEU A 25 -7.71 -1.62 -14.31
C LEU A 25 -9.00 -2.34 -13.87
N HIS A 26 -9.10 -2.72 -12.57
CA HIS A 26 -10.17 -3.57 -12.04
C HIS A 26 -11.35 -2.81 -11.43
N VAL A 27 -11.41 -1.48 -11.59
CA VAL A 27 -12.45 -0.65 -10.95
C VAL A 27 -13.59 -0.23 -11.88
N GLY A 28 -13.47 -0.56 -13.19
CA GLY A 28 -14.49 -0.25 -14.20
C GLY A 28 -14.24 1.04 -14.99
N ASP A 29 -13.06 1.64 -14.87
CA ASP A 29 -12.60 2.75 -15.72
C ASP A 29 -12.18 2.25 -17.11
N ASP A 30 -12.07 3.16 -18.09
CA ASP A 30 -11.56 2.85 -19.43
C ASP A 30 -10.07 2.42 -19.35
N PRO A 31 -9.73 1.20 -19.78
CA PRO A 31 -8.34 0.71 -19.74
C PRO A 31 -7.35 1.61 -20.51
N ALA A 32 -7.80 2.29 -21.57
CA ALA A 32 -6.94 3.20 -22.33
C ALA A 32 -6.57 4.45 -21.51
N LEU A 33 -7.52 5.00 -20.74
CA LEU A 33 -7.27 6.12 -19.83
C LEU A 33 -6.39 5.70 -18.67
N VAL A 34 -6.60 4.51 -18.10
CA VAL A 34 -5.73 3.97 -17.05
C VAL A 34 -4.30 3.78 -17.57
N HIS A 35 -4.13 3.26 -18.79
CA HIS A 35 -2.80 3.13 -19.40
C HIS A 35 -2.12 4.51 -19.57
N GLN A 36 -2.87 5.51 -20.04
CA GLN A 36 -2.36 6.88 -20.16
C GLN A 36 -1.96 7.47 -18.79
N ASN A 37 -2.75 7.22 -17.74
CA ASN A 37 -2.42 7.62 -16.38
C ASN A 37 -1.12 6.96 -15.88
N ARG A 38 -0.92 5.67 -16.20
CA ARG A 38 0.32 4.97 -15.86
C ARG A 38 1.54 5.52 -16.62
N LEU A 39 1.38 5.95 -17.86
CA LEU A 39 2.44 6.63 -18.62
C LEU A 39 2.78 8.00 -18.00
N ILE A 40 1.78 8.79 -17.60
CA ILE A 40 1.98 10.05 -16.89
C ILE A 40 2.78 9.81 -15.60
N LEU A 41 2.38 8.82 -14.81
CA LEU A 41 3.07 8.45 -13.58
C LEU A 41 4.53 8.02 -13.84
N ALA A 42 4.75 7.18 -14.85
CA ALA A 42 6.07 6.70 -15.23
C ALA A 42 7.00 7.86 -15.60
N GLN A 43 6.52 8.80 -16.39
CA GLN A 43 7.25 10.02 -16.77
C GLN A 43 7.58 10.88 -15.54
N GLN A 44 6.62 11.11 -14.63
CA GLN A 44 6.84 11.89 -13.41
C GLN A 44 7.82 11.21 -12.44
N PHE A 45 7.75 9.90 -12.36
CA PHE A 45 8.66 9.10 -11.52
C PHE A 45 10.05 8.92 -12.16
N GLY A 46 10.20 9.16 -13.46
CA GLY A 46 11.49 9.13 -14.18
C GLY A 46 11.99 7.73 -14.48
N TYR A 47 11.10 6.76 -14.64
CA TYR A 47 11.38 5.39 -15.06
C TYR A 47 10.44 4.97 -16.19
N PRO A 48 10.85 4.15 -17.15
CA PRO A 48 9.98 3.66 -18.21
C PRO A 48 8.87 2.76 -17.63
N LEU A 49 7.67 2.76 -18.25
CA LEU A 49 6.51 2.03 -17.71
C LEU A 49 6.78 0.51 -17.61
N GLU A 50 7.63 -0.03 -18.46
CA GLU A 50 8.07 -1.43 -18.47
C GLU A 50 8.87 -1.82 -17.20
N SER A 51 9.28 -0.85 -16.40
CA SER A 51 9.92 -1.09 -15.10
C SER A 51 8.90 -1.24 -13.97
N PHE A 52 7.62 -0.91 -14.19
CA PHE A 52 6.59 -0.89 -13.16
C PHE A 52 5.94 -2.26 -13.01
N HIS A 53 6.04 -2.84 -11.83
CA HIS A 53 5.42 -4.12 -11.47
C HIS A 53 4.23 -3.86 -10.57
N PHE A 54 3.06 -4.30 -11.05
CA PHE A 54 1.79 -4.25 -10.33
C PHE A 54 1.45 -5.63 -9.77
N MET A 55 0.49 -5.69 -8.86
CA MET A 55 -0.04 -6.94 -8.30
C MET A 55 -1.57 -6.93 -8.31
N ASN A 56 -2.17 -8.11 -8.43
CA ASN A 56 -3.58 -8.34 -8.19
C ASN A 56 -3.78 -8.57 -6.68
N GLN A 57 -4.22 -7.52 -5.97
CA GLN A 57 -4.33 -7.49 -4.51
C GLN A 57 -5.61 -8.19 -4.05
N VAL A 58 -5.47 -9.14 -3.14
CA VAL A 58 -6.57 -10.00 -2.66
C VAL A 58 -6.76 -9.91 -1.13
N HIS A 59 -6.14 -8.93 -0.49
CA HIS A 59 -6.11 -8.76 0.97
C HIS A 59 -5.52 -9.99 1.70
N GLY A 60 -4.55 -10.64 1.05
CA GLY A 60 -3.78 -11.77 1.57
C GLY A 60 -2.53 -11.35 2.31
N ALA A 61 -1.54 -12.26 2.31
CA ALA A 61 -0.21 -12.03 2.90
C ALA A 61 0.92 -12.57 2.00
N ASP A 62 0.61 -13.04 0.79
CA ASP A 62 1.61 -13.58 -0.11
C ASP A 62 2.49 -12.49 -0.70
N VAL A 63 3.75 -12.85 -0.99
CA VAL A 63 4.78 -11.97 -1.54
C VAL A 63 5.27 -12.51 -2.86
N ALA A 64 5.37 -11.68 -3.89
CA ALA A 64 6.06 -12.01 -5.11
C ALA A 64 7.44 -11.35 -5.15
N ILE A 65 8.44 -12.12 -5.57
CA ILE A 65 9.80 -11.63 -5.78
C ILE A 65 9.90 -11.13 -7.22
N ILE A 66 10.30 -9.89 -7.36
CA ILE A 66 10.53 -9.26 -8.66
C ILE A 66 12.04 -9.18 -8.88
N ASP A 67 12.53 -9.93 -9.85
CA ASP A 67 13.95 -10.03 -10.21
C ASP A 67 14.25 -9.48 -11.62
N GLY A 68 15.45 -9.75 -12.14
CA GLY A 68 15.88 -9.29 -13.45
C GLY A 68 15.01 -9.80 -14.60
N ASP A 69 14.53 -11.03 -14.50
CA ASP A 69 13.79 -11.75 -15.55
C ASP A 69 12.25 -11.56 -15.41
N SER A 70 11.78 -10.93 -14.33
CA SER A 70 10.35 -10.70 -14.09
C SER A 70 9.73 -9.81 -15.16
N ASN A 71 8.66 -10.33 -15.79
CA ASN A 71 7.91 -9.63 -16.83
C ASN A 71 6.83 -8.72 -16.16
N PRO A 72 6.79 -7.41 -16.44
CA PRO A 72 5.80 -6.49 -15.87
C PRO A 72 4.35 -6.78 -16.30
N ASP A 73 4.15 -7.48 -17.42
CA ASP A 73 2.82 -7.90 -17.89
C ASP A 73 2.28 -9.13 -17.13
N GLU A 74 3.13 -9.86 -16.41
CA GLU A 74 2.75 -10.96 -15.52
C GLU A 74 2.41 -10.41 -14.14
N VAL A 75 1.12 -10.14 -13.90
CA VAL A 75 0.62 -9.55 -12.66
C VAL A 75 0.35 -10.64 -11.62
N PRO A 76 1.21 -10.83 -10.60
CA PRO A 76 1.01 -11.86 -9.59
C PRO A 76 -0.18 -11.54 -8.68
N THR A 77 -0.88 -12.59 -8.20
CA THR A 77 -1.97 -12.46 -7.23
C THR A 77 -1.41 -12.55 -5.81
N VAL A 78 -1.01 -11.40 -5.29
CA VAL A 78 -0.34 -11.23 -3.99
C VAL A 78 -0.69 -9.87 -3.38
N ASP A 79 -0.26 -9.63 -2.13
CA ASP A 79 -0.43 -8.33 -1.47
C ASP A 79 0.91 -7.66 -1.10
N ALA A 80 2.04 -8.25 -1.54
CA ALA A 80 3.35 -7.62 -1.44
C ALA A 80 4.23 -7.96 -2.64
N LEU A 81 5.03 -6.98 -3.05
CA LEU A 81 6.13 -7.15 -4.01
C LEU A 81 7.44 -6.84 -3.31
N PHE A 82 8.47 -7.63 -3.57
CA PHE A 82 9.82 -7.46 -3.02
C PHE A 82 10.85 -7.52 -4.14
N THR A 83 11.91 -6.71 -4.06
CA THR A 83 13.03 -6.79 -5.00
C THR A 83 14.38 -6.41 -4.37
N MET A 84 15.43 -7.05 -4.87
CA MET A 84 16.84 -6.64 -4.71
C MET A 84 17.43 -6.15 -6.03
N THR A 85 16.66 -6.15 -7.10
CA THR A 85 17.11 -5.74 -8.43
C THR A 85 16.91 -4.23 -8.61
N PRO A 86 17.96 -3.45 -8.83
CA PRO A 86 17.83 -2.03 -9.13
C PRO A 86 16.98 -1.77 -10.38
N GLY A 87 16.26 -0.65 -10.38
CA GLY A 87 15.43 -0.23 -11.51
C GLY A 87 14.05 -0.88 -11.61
N LYS A 88 13.74 -1.93 -10.84
CA LYS A 88 12.39 -2.50 -10.75
C LYS A 88 11.52 -1.62 -9.84
N VAL A 89 10.46 -1.06 -10.38
CA VAL A 89 9.52 -0.16 -9.68
C VAL A 89 8.35 -0.98 -9.15
N LEU A 90 8.22 -1.07 -7.84
CA LEU A 90 7.15 -1.82 -7.19
C LEU A 90 5.98 -0.90 -6.89
N VAL A 91 4.76 -1.34 -7.20
CA VAL A 91 3.53 -0.54 -7.08
C VAL A 91 2.50 -1.26 -6.21
N THR A 92 1.99 -0.57 -5.18
CA THR A 92 0.78 -0.98 -4.45
C THR A 92 -0.34 0.03 -4.69
N LEU A 93 -1.53 -0.45 -5.05
CA LEU A 93 -2.70 0.37 -5.34
C LEU A 93 -3.62 0.43 -4.13
N ILE A 94 -4.12 1.63 -3.80
CA ILE A 94 -4.98 1.82 -2.64
C ILE A 94 -6.14 2.79 -2.90
N ALA A 95 -7.23 2.57 -2.18
CA ALA A 95 -8.26 3.54 -1.81
C ALA A 95 -8.73 3.11 -0.42
N ASP A 96 -8.12 3.69 0.62
CA ASP A 96 -8.28 3.49 2.06
C ASP A 96 -7.29 2.54 2.75
N CYS A 97 -6.87 1.42 2.12
CA CYS A 97 -5.84 0.56 2.72
C CYS A 97 -4.49 1.29 2.80
N ILE A 98 -3.60 0.83 3.66
CA ILE A 98 -2.28 1.45 3.86
C ILE A 98 -1.32 0.96 2.77
N PRO A 99 -0.73 1.86 1.96
CA PRO A 99 0.41 1.53 1.15
C PRO A 99 1.65 1.59 2.05
N LEU A 100 2.20 0.43 2.41
CA LEU A 100 3.43 0.32 3.18
C LEU A 100 4.61 0.12 2.24
N LEU A 101 5.58 1.02 2.31
CA LEU A 101 6.83 0.93 1.55
C LEU A 101 7.98 0.64 2.51
N LEU A 102 8.69 -0.45 2.28
CA LEU A 102 9.85 -0.87 3.06
C LEU A 102 11.12 -0.69 2.23
N ARG A 103 12.16 -0.13 2.85
CA ARG A 103 13.46 0.06 2.20
C ARG A 103 14.61 -0.33 3.10
N SER A 104 15.64 -0.89 2.49
CA SER A 104 16.98 -1.06 3.04
C SER A 104 18.02 -0.62 2.00
N PRO A 105 19.32 -0.60 2.31
CA PRO A 105 20.35 -0.34 1.29
C PRO A 105 20.39 -1.36 0.15
N LYS A 106 19.84 -2.58 0.35
CA LYS A 106 19.96 -3.72 -0.56
C LYS A 106 18.65 -4.17 -1.19
N ALA A 107 17.50 -3.79 -0.62
CA ALA A 107 16.19 -4.28 -1.04
C ALA A 107 15.08 -3.27 -0.77
N VAL A 108 13.98 -3.38 -1.53
CA VAL A 108 12.75 -2.64 -1.30
C VAL A 108 11.54 -3.56 -1.40
N ALA A 109 10.44 -3.16 -0.74
CA ALA A 109 9.15 -3.82 -0.89
C ALA A 109 8.00 -2.80 -0.91
N ALA A 110 6.94 -3.12 -1.67
CA ALA A 110 5.66 -2.42 -1.67
C ALA A 110 4.59 -3.39 -1.16
N VAL A 111 3.92 -3.04 -0.07
CA VAL A 111 2.97 -3.92 0.63
C VAL A 111 1.61 -3.24 0.73
N HIS A 112 0.57 -3.96 0.36
CA HIS A 112 -0.82 -3.57 0.54
C HIS A 112 -1.32 -4.05 1.91
N VAL A 113 -1.55 -3.14 2.83
CA VAL A 113 -2.00 -3.48 4.19
C VAL A 113 -3.41 -2.95 4.43
N GLY A 114 -4.40 -3.75 4.09
CA GLY A 114 -5.77 -3.58 4.57
C GLY A 114 -5.98 -4.30 5.90
N ARG A 115 -7.20 -4.23 6.45
CA ARG A 115 -7.56 -4.92 7.70
C ARG A 115 -7.22 -6.43 7.66
N GLN A 116 -7.61 -7.12 6.59
CA GLN A 116 -7.34 -8.55 6.47
C GLN A 116 -5.84 -8.83 6.30
N GLY A 117 -5.13 -8.02 5.48
CA GLY A 117 -3.68 -8.14 5.31
C GLY A 117 -2.92 -7.95 6.63
N LEU A 118 -3.35 -6.97 7.46
CA LEU A 118 -2.77 -6.76 8.79
C LEU A 118 -2.94 -7.99 9.70
N VAL A 119 -4.14 -8.59 9.71
CA VAL A 119 -4.46 -9.78 10.53
C VAL A 119 -3.74 -11.02 10.01
N ARG A 120 -3.63 -11.17 8.68
CA ARG A 120 -3.01 -12.32 8.02
C ARG A 120 -1.47 -12.26 8.00
N GLY A 121 -0.89 -11.11 8.33
CA GLY A 121 0.56 -10.97 8.40
C GLY A 121 1.23 -10.52 7.10
N ALA A 122 0.59 -9.67 6.30
CA ALA A 122 1.18 -9.15 5.05
C ALA A 122 2.51 -8.42 5.29
N PHE A 123 2.62 -7.66 6.39
CA PHE A 123 3.88 -7.02 6.79
C PHE A 123 4.92 -8.06 7.19
N GLU A 124 4.56 -9.04 8.00
CA GLU A 124 5.45 -10.09 8.49
C GLU A 124 6.00 -10.94 7.36
N SER A 125 5.17 -11.28 6.36
CA SER A 125 5.63 -11.98 5.16
C SER A 125 6.65 -11.16 4.37
N ALA A 126 6.38 -9.86 4.16
CA ALA A 126 7.35 -8.98 3.52
C ALA A 126 8.64 -8.84 4.33
N LEU A 127 8.56 -8.71 5.67
CA LEU A 127 9.73 -8.66 6.55
C LEU A 127 10.57 -9.95 6.46
N HIS A 128 9.92 -11.11 6.38
CA HIS A 128 10.60 -12.39 6.19
C HIS A 128 11.48 -12.40 4.94
N GLU A 129 11.06 -11.77 3.84
CA GLU A 129 11.86 -11.68 2.61
C GLU A 129 13.17 -10.90 2.81
N PHE A 130 13.15 -9.84 3.63
CA PHE A 130 14.38 -9.13 4.02
C PHE A 130 15.27 -10.02 4.90
N GLN A 131 14.69 -10.61 5.94
CA GLN A 131 15.44 -11.41 6.92
C GLN A 131 16.07 -12.67 6.33
N SER A 132 15.36 -13.37 5.43
CA SER A 132 15.87 -14.56 4.74
C SER A 132 17.07 -14.28 3.85
N ARG A 133 17.26 -12.98 3.47
CA ARG A 133 18.41 -12.49 2.69
C ARG A 133 19.46 -11.78 3.54
N GLY A 134 19.40 -11.96 4.86
CA GLY A 134 20.38 -11.43 5.80
C GLY A 134 20.29 -9.92 6.05
N ILE A 135 19.13 -9.31 5.78
CA ILE A 135 18.87 -7.88 6.08
C ILE A 135 18.17 -7.82 7.43
N ALA A 136 18.83 -7.22 8.42
CA ALA A 136 18.29 -7.11 9.77
C ALA A 136 17.17 -6.05 9.85
N PRO A 137 16.17 -6.21 10.74
CA PRO A 137 15.06 -5.26 10.87
C PRO A 137 15.50 -3.80 11.11
N ASN A 138 16.57 -3.58 11.87
CA ASN A 138 17.11 -2.25 12.13
C ASN A 138 17.78 -1.58 10.92
N GLU A 139 18.02 -2.32 9.82
CA GLU A 139 18.47 -1.79 8.53
C GLU A 139 17.29 -1.36 7.65
N ILE A 140 16.05 -1.66 8.06
CA ILE A 140 14.84 -1.38 7.29
C ILE A 140 14.19 -0.09 7.80
N GLN A 141 13.71 0.71 6.87
CA GLN A 141 12.87 1.87 7.12
C GLN A 141 11.51 1.67 6.47
N ALA A 142 10.45 2.02 7.19
CA ALA A 142 9.07 1.91 6.71
C ALA A 142 8.47 3.30 6.45
N GLU A 143 7.72 3.42 5.33
CA GLU A 143 6.89 4.58 5.02
C GLU A 143 5.45 4.16 4.87
N LEU A 144 4.56 4.75 5.66
CA LEU A 144 3.11 4.55 5.57
C LEU A 144 2.51 5.74 4.81
N GLY A 145 1.88 5.45 3.67
CA GLY A 145 1.23 6.48 2.86
C GLY A 145 -0.19 6.80 3.33
N PRO A 146 -0.90 7.67 2.56
CA PRO A 146 -2.28 8.04 2.84
C PRO A 146 -3.20 6.83 2.93
N SER A 147 -4.02 6.77 3.98
CA SER A 147 -4.95 5.68 4.25
C SER A 147 -6.16 6.18 5.03
N ILE A 148 -7.19 5.37 5.21
CA ILE A 148 -8.33 5.73 6.05
C ILE A 148 -7.90 5.76 7.52
N CYS A 149 -8.19 6.88 8.21
CA CYS A 149 -7.82 6.99 9.62
C CYS A 149 -8.77 6.19 10.53
N GLY A 150 -8.29 5.93 11.75
CA GLY A 150 -9.05 5.17 12.73
C GLY A 150 -10.40 5.79 13.14
N GLN A 151 -10.62 7.09 12.91
CA GLN A 151 -11.90 7.73 13.19
C GLN A 151 -12.95 7.50 12.11
N CYS A 152 -12.52 7.14 10.89
CA CYS A 152 -13.37 6.97 9.72
C CYS A 152 -13.62 5.50 9.36
N TYR A 153 -12.80 4.57 9.86
CA TYR A 153 -12.92 3.16 9.51
C TYR A 153 -13.84 2.43 10.50
N GLU A 154 -15.14 2.73 10.42
CA GLU A 154 -16.18 2.04 11.18
C GLU A 154 -16.44 0.64 10.59
N VAL A 155 -16.60 -0.35 11.47
CA VAL A 155 -16.91 -1.75 11.14
C VAL A 155 -18.03 -2.26 12.06
N ASP A 156 -18.58 -3.45 11.79
CA ASP A 156 -19.52 -4.06 12.70
C ASP A 156 -18.86 -4.49 14.03
N ALA A 157 -19.66 -4.60 15.09
CA ALA A 157 -19.17 -4.88 16.44
C ALA A 157 -18.43 -6.22 16.56
N THR A 158 -18.81 -7.22 15.77
CA THR A 158 -18.14 -8.54 15.77
C THR A 158 -16.75 -8.42 15.16
N MET A 159 -16.66 -7.79 14.01
CA MET A 159 -15.37 -7.52 13.33
C MET A 159 -14.45 -6.68 14.22
N HIS A 160 -14.98 -5.63 14.85
CA HIS A 160 -14.21 -4.80 15.77
C HIS A 160 -13.60 -5.64 16.89
N ARG A 161 -14.44 -6.44 17.59
CA ARG A 161 -13.98 -7.31 18.68
C ARG A 161 -12.92 -8.31 18.23
N ASP A 162 -13.14 -8.96 17.08
CA ASP A 162 -12.24 -10.00 16.58
C ASP A 162 -10.87 -9.43 16.19
N VAL A 163 -10.83 -8.26 15.56
CA VAL A 163 -9.58 -7.60 15.19
C VAL A 163 -8.86 -7.03 16.40
N THR A 164 -9.56 -6.36 17.31
CA THR A 164 -8.94 -5.78 18.50
C THR A 164 -8.46 -6.84 19.51
N HIS A 165 -9.10 -8.02 19.52
CA HIS A 165 -8.59 -9.16 20.29
C HIS A 165 -7.26 -9.68 19.75
N GLN A 166 -7.11 -9.76 18.42
CA GLN A 166 -5.87 -10.23 17.79
C GLN A 166 -4.77 -9.16 17.78
N ILE A 167 -5.15 -7.90 17.57
CA ILE A 167 -4.22 -6.76 17.48
C ILE A 167 -4.76 -5.62 18.33
N PRO A 168 -4.51 -5.62 19.65
CA PRO A 168 -5.08 -4.63 20.58
C PRO A 168 -4.77 -3.18 20.23
N ALA A 169 -3.66 -2.91 19.54
CA ALA A 169 -3.28 -1.57 19.09
C ALA A 169 -4.23 -0.96 18.05
N THR A 170 -5.10 -1.77 17.42
CA THR A 170 -6.12 -1.26 16.50
C THR A 170 -7.31 -0.61 17.21
N SER A 171 -7.45 -0.82 18.52
CA SER A 171 -8.52 -0.21 19.33
C SER A 171 -8.28 1.28 19.55
N ILE A 172 -9.36 2.09 19.43
CA ILE A 172 -9.30 3.53 19.67
C ILE A 172 -9.63 3.79 21.15
N LYS A 173 -8.59 3.96 21.96
CA LYS A 173 -8.70 4.14 23.42
C LYS A 173 -9.54 5.37 23.83
N THR A 174 -9.53 6.43 23.00
CA THR A 174 -10.27 7.68 23.29
C THR A 174 -11.78 7.60 23.04
N ARG A 175 -12.25 6.50 22.44
CA ARG A 175 -13.65 6.24 22.14
C ARG A 175 -14.00 4.77 22.40
N PRO A 176 -14.12 4.33 23.66
CA PRO A 176 -14.30 2.92 24.00
C PRO A 176 -15.56 2.29 23.38
N GLU A 177 -16.62 3.09 23.17
CA GLU A 177 -17.89 2.66 22.57
C GLU A 177 -17.84 2.64 21.02
N SER A 178 -16.74 3.11 20.41
CA SER A 178 -16.62 3.17 18.96
C SER A 178 -16.30 1.79 18.38
N THR A 179 -16.96 1.43 17.28
CA THR A 179 -16.62 0.26 16.46
C THR A 179 -15.59 0.58 15.36
N CYS A 180 -14.95 1.74 15.42
CA CYS A 180 -13.88 2.11 14.49
C CYS A 180 -12.57 1.40 14.81
N LEU A 181 -11.85 0.98 13.76
CA LEU A 181 -10.53 0.35 13.84
C LEU A 181 -9.43 1.30 13.34
N ASN A 182 -8.36 1.42 14.09
CA ASN A 182 -7.14 2.11 13.65
C ASN A 182 -6.13 1.08 13.13
N ILE A 183 -6.21 0.78 11.83
CA ILE A 183 -5.32 -0.20 11.16
C ILE A 183 -3.87 0.29 11.16
N GLU A 184 -3.67 1.60 11.03
CA GLU A 184 -2.35 2.21 11.06
C GLU A 184 -1.66 2.02 12.42
N SER A 185 -2.37 2.24 13.53
CA SER A 185 -1.82 1.98 14.88
C SER A 185 -1.47 0.51 15.07
N GLY A 186 -2.29 -0.40 14.52
CA GLY A 186 -1.99 -1.83 14.54
C GLY A 186 -0.70 -2.17 13.78
N LEU A 187 -0.52 -1.58 12.60
CA LEU A 187 0.69 -1.77 11.79
C LEU A 187 1.92 -1.14 12.46
N ILE A 188 1.79 0.07 13.00
CA ILE A 188 2.88 0.75 13.73
C ILE A 188 3.35 -0.10 14.91
N SER A 189 2.42 -0.66 15.69
CA SER A 189 2.76 -1.56 16.81
C SER A 189 3.60 -2.78 16.37
N LYS A 190 3.32 -3.32 15.17
CA LYS A 190 4.09 -4.44 14.60
C LYS A 190 5.48 -3.99 14.13
N LEU A 191 5.58 -2.83 13.49
CA LEU A 191 6.85 -2.24 13.06
C LEU A 191 7.78 -1.96 14.26
N GLU A 192 7.24 -1.35 15.32
CA GLU A 192 7.96 -1.06 16.56
C GLU A 192 8.40 -2.36 17.26
N GLY A 193 7.51 -3.35 17.32
CA GLY A 193 7.83 -4.68 17.87
C GLY A 193 8.93 -5.41 17.11
N ALA A 194 9.06 -5.14 15.80
CA ALA A 194 10.16 -5.66 14.97
C ALA A 194 11.44 -4.82 15.04
N GLY A 195 11.43 -3.64 15.69
CA GLY A 195 12.56 -2.71 15.73
C GLY A 195 12.80 -1.95 14.44
N ILE A 196 11.76 -1.76 13.63
CA ILE A 196 11.82 -1.04 12.35
C ILE A 196 11.44 0.43 12.57
N SER A 197 12.30 1.34 12.10
CA SER A 197 11.98 2.77 12.10
C SER A 197 10.92 3.09 11.04
N TRP A 198 9.99 3.98 11.39
CA TRP A 198 8.88 4.29 10.49
C TRP A 198 8.58 5.79 10.44
N LYS A 199 7.92 6.19 9.36
CA LYS A 199 7.25 7.49 9.22
C LYS A 199 5.89 7.30 8.57
N SER A 200 4.91 8.11 8.95
CA SER A 200 3.59 8.13 8.35
C SER A 200 3.31 9.48 7.67
N SER A 201 2.52 9.45 6.61
CA SER A 201 1.97 10.67 5.99
C SER A 201 0.99 11.39 6.91
N GLY A 202 0.30 10.67 7.80
CA GLY A 202 -0.78 11.18 8.65
C GLY A 202 -2.02 11.64 7.89
N LEU A 203 -2.11 11.37 6.57
CA LEU A 203 -3.20 11.82 5.71
C LEU A 203 -4.33 10.79 5.65
N CYS A 204 -5.56 11.26 5.85
CA CYS A 204 -6.75 10.41 5.77
C CYS A 204 -7.40 10.52 4.39
N THR A 205 -7.47 9.42 3.65
CA THR A 205 -8.08 9.35 2.32
C THR A 205 -9.56 9.72 2.30
N MET A 206 -10.29 9.44 3.39
CA MET A 206 -11.70 9.80 3.50
C MET A 206 -11.93 11.29 3.75
N HIS A 207 -11.05 11.95 4.52
CA HIS A 207 -11.17 13.37 4.83
C HIS A 207 -10.63 14.27 3.71
N ASP A 208 -9.55 13.85 3.07
CA ASP A 208 -8.89 14.65 2.04
C ASP A 208 -9.43 14.29 0.64
N PRO A 209 -10.12 15.25 -0.04
CA PRO A 209 -10.66 15.02 -1.38
C PRO A 209 -9.57 14.85 -2.45
N GLY A 210 -8.32 15.13 -2.15
CA GLY A 210 -7.16 14.87 -3.00
C GLY A 210 -6.83 13.39 -3.18
N PHE A 211 -7.52 12.49 -2.47
CA PHE A 211 -7.32 11.04 -2.57
C PHE A 211 -8.60 10.31 -2.95
N PHE A 212 -8.45 9.18 -3.64
CA PHE A 212 -9.51 8.21 -3.81
C PHE A 212 -9.81 7.53 -2.48
N SER A 213 -11.10 7.38 -2.14
CA SER A 213 -11.55 6.65 -0.96
C SER A 213 -12.75 5.78 -1.31
N TYR A 214 -12.60 4.48 -1.17
CA TYR A 214 -13.68 3.53 -1.38
C TYR A 214 -14.79 3.68 -0.32
N ARG A 215 -14.41 4.00 0.91
CA ARG A 215 -15.35 4.22 2.01
C ARG A 215 -16.24 5.44 1.78
N ARG A 216 -15.69 6.50 1.16
CA ARG A 216 -16.44 7.71 0.85
C ARG A 216 -17.30 7.56 -0.41
N ASP A 217 -16.72 6.99 -1.47
CA ASP A 217 -17.27 7.12 -2.82
C ASP A 217 -17.83 5.80 -3.40
N ASN A 218 -17.56 4.64 -2.81
CA ASN A 218 -17.84 3.28 -3.28
C ASN A 218 -17.25 2.95 -4.66
N VAL A 219 -17.67 3.65 -5.71
CA VAL A 219 -17.07 3.54 -7.05
C VAL A 219 -16.04 4.66 -7.19
N THR A 220 -14.76 4.28 -7.28
CA THR A 220 -13.66 5.24 -7.29
C THR A 220 -12.38 4.63 -7.85
N GLY A 221 -11.43 5.47 -8.25
CA GLY A 221 -10.11 5.06 -8.70
C GLY A 221 -9.20 4.52 -7.58
N ARG A 222 -7.93 4.30 -7.94
CA ARG A 222 -6.87 3.94 -7.00
C ARG A 222 -5.65 4.84 -7.22
N GLN A 223 -5.16 5.41 -6.13
CA GLN A 223 -3.81 5.98 -6.07
C GLN A 223 -2.79 4.87 -5.72
N ALA A 224 -1.51 5.22 -5.74
CA ALA A 224 -0.43 4.26 -5.54
C ALA A 224 0.58 4.69 -4.47
N GLY A 225 1.16 3.68 -3.80
CA GLY A 225 2.48 3.74 -3.19
C GLY A 225 3.50 3.08 -4.12
N ILE A 226 4.62 3.75 -4.37
CA ILE A 226 5.62 3.34 -5.35
C ILE A 226 6.99 3.39 -4.73
N ILE A 227 7.81 2.37 -4.99
CA ILE A 227 9.19 2.33 -4.53
C ILE A 227 10.10 1.66 -5.54
N VAL A 228 11.33 2.14 -5.64
CA VAL A 228 12.40 1.57 -6.47
C VAL A 228 13.71 1.53 -5.71
N LEU A 229 14.49 0.48 -5.91
CA LEU A 229 15.89 0.42 -5.55
C LEU A 229 16.70 1.02 -6.71
N ALA A 230 17.43 2.12 -6.45
CA ALA A 230 18.24 2.82 -7.45
C ALA A 230 19.74 2.47 -7.32
#